data_d97f730f4b9db4b91191c76c3e1564ba
#
_entry.id   d97f730f4b9db4b91191c76c3e1564ba
#
_cell.length_a   1.000
_cell.length_b   1.000
_cell.length_c   1.000
_cell.angle_alpha   90.00
_cell.angle_beta   90.00
_cell.angle_gamma   90.00
#
_symmetry.space_group_name_H-M   'P 1'
#
loop_
_entity.id
_entity.type
_entity.pdbx_description
1 polymer ?
#
loop_
_entity_poly.entity_id
_entity_poly.type
_entity_poly.pdbx_seq_one_letter_code
_entity_poly.pdbx_strand_id
1 'polypeptide(L)'
;DFKRLLQRHETELRKSTNETLHLMRSDPSSLDEWVTNSQPFHWFIEFPNVFINGGFDVVVGNPPYIRKKNVDYKYYGYETNNSRDIYAPCMERAMSLMRGDGKYSMIVPISFQFSEEYEKVRQYIAGEVSNLWISTFSRNPSALFPPAVGVRSSIVVGSRGGSATVRTTRLYRWWEGMRQHLFDLIEYTELITFDSGAAYPRPGPALTSLFESLIATRSC
;
A
#
# COMPACT_ATOMS: atom_id res chain seq x y z
N ASP A 1 37.31 -10.09 18.51
CA ASP A 1 36.20 -9.28 19.02
C ASP A 1 35.01 -9.44 18.07
N PHE A 2 34.01 -10.24 18.48
CA PHE A 2 32.84 -10.62 17.69
C PHE A 2 32.06 -9.39 17.17
N LYS A 3 31.91 -8.34 17.97
CA LYS A 3 31.22 -7.12 17.60
C LYS A 3 31.88 -6.38 16.43
N ARG A 4 33.20 -6.32 16.41
CA ARG A 4 33.96 -5.72 15.31
C ARG A 4 33.84 -6.54 14.02
N LEU A 5 33.80 -7.87 14.14
CA LEU A 5 33.61 -8.76 13.00
C LEU A 5 32.22 -8.55 12.36
N LEU A 6 31.16 -8.48 13.17
CA LEU A 6 29.81 -8.19 12.69
C LEU A 6 29.73 -6.83 11.97
N GLN A 7 30.29 -5.78 12.56
CA GLN A 7 30.30 -4.44 11.97
C GLN A 7 31.03 -4.42 10.62
N ARG A 8 32.14 -5.15 10.52
CA ARG A 8 32.88 -5.27 9.26
C ARG A 8 32.06 -5.96 8.18
N HIS A 9 31.43 -7.08 8.49
CA HIS A 9 30.58 -7.80 7.52
C HIS A 9 29.36 -6.99 7.10
N GLU A 10 28.73 -6.27 8.02
CA GLU A 10 27.62 -5.36 7.71
C GLU A 10 28.07 -4.27 6.74
N THR A 11 29.25 -3.66 6.96
CA THR A 11 29.80 -2.61 6.12
C THR A 11 30.13 -3.16 4.71
N GLU A 12 30.73 -4.34 4.63
CA GLU A 12 31.06 -5.00 3.37
C GLU A 12 29.77 -5.36 2.58
N LEU A 13 28.76 -5.89 3.27
CA LEU A 13 27.46 -6.22 2.67
C LEU A 13 26.76 -4.96 2.13
N ARG A 14 26.73 -3.88 2.91
CA ARG A 14 26.14 -2.60 2.50
C ARG A 14 26.85 -2.03 1.28
N LYS A 15 28.16 -2.07 1.25
CA LYS A 15 28.95 -1.63 0.11
C LYS A 15 28.64 -2.44 -1.16
N SER A 16 28.68 -3.76 -1.08
CA SER A 16 28.37 -4.66 -2.21
C SER A 16 26.94 -4.49 -2.71
N THR A 17 25.98 -4.29 -1.81
CA THR A 17 24.58 -4.03 -2.17
C THR A 17 24.43 -2.68 -2.88
N ASN A 18 25.11 -1.64 -2.40
CA ASN A 18 25.12 -0.33 -3.05
C ASN A 18 25.74 -0.39 -4.45
N GLU A 19 26.85 -1.08 -4.62
CA GLU A 19 27.51 -1.29 -5.92
C GLU A 19 26.55 -1.98 -6.91
N THR A 20 25.89 -3.05 -6.46
CA THR A 20 24.93 -3.79 -7.29
C THR A 20 23.76 -2.91 -7.72
N LEU A 21 23.15 -2.17 -6.78
CA LEU A 21 22.02 -1.28 -7.07
C LEU A 21 22.41 -0.11 -7.99
N HIS A 22 23.59 0.45 -7.79
CA HIS A 22 24.12 1.51 -8.65
C HIS A 22 24.30 1.02 -10.09
N LEU A 23 24.89 -0.16 -10.28
CA LEU A 23 25.04 -0.80 -11.59
C LEU A 23 23.67 -1.10 -12.24
N MET A 24 22.73 -1.66 -11.49
CA MET A 24 21.37 -1.97 -12.02
C MET A 24 20.59 -0.73 -12.45
N ARG A 25 20.86 0.42 -11.86
CA ARG A 25 20.18 1.69 -12.19
C ARG A 25 20.82 2.40 -13.38
N SER A 26 22.02 2.01 -13.78
CA SER A 26 22.79 2.69 -14.82
C SER A 26 22.89 4.20 -14.57
N ASP A 27 23.07 4.58 -13.29
CA ASP A 27 23.21 5.98 -12.89
C ASP A 27 24.56 6.52 -13.39
N PRO A 28 24.61 7.67 -14.06
CA PRO A 28 25.85 8.21 -14.62
C PRO A 28 26.77 8.82 -13.55
N SER A 29 26.27 9.06 -12.33
CA SER A 29 27.09 9.56 -11.22
C SER A 29 28.06 8.50 -10.68
N SER A 30 29.09 8.90 -9.96
CA SER A 30 29.93 7.95 -9.24
C SER A 30 29.12 7.24 -8.12
N LEU A 31 29.60 6.08 -7.70
CA LEU A 31 28.96 5.34 -6.59
C LEU A 31 28.85 6.20 -5.32
N ASP A 32 29.87 6.96 -4.99
CA ASP A 32 29.90 7.80 -3.79
C ASP A 32 28.92 8.95 -3.87
N GLU A 33 28.82 9.59 -5.03
CA GLU A 33 27.82 10.63 -5.29
C GLU A 33 26.40 10.07 -5.22
N TRP A 34 26.17 8.90 -5.84
CA TRP A 34 24.88 8.24 -5.80
C TRP A 34 24.49 7.86 -4.36
N VAL A 35 25.40 7.28 -3.57
CA VAL A 35 25.13 6.92 -2.16
C VAL A 35 24.82 8.16 -1.34
N THR A 36 25.56 9.25 -1.54
CA THR A 36 25.35 10.51 -0.82
C THR A 36 24.00 11.14 -1.14
N ASN A 37 23.60 11.15 -2.40
CA ASN A 37 22.36 11.79 -2.87
C ASN A 37 21.13 10.92 -2.62
N SER A 38 21.24 9.60 -2.80
CA SER A 38 20.10 8.67 -2.70
C SER A 38 19.88 8.11 -1.30
N GLN A 39 20.91 8.13 -0.44
CA GLN A 39 20.89 7.58 0.92
C GLN A 39 20.17 6.21 0.97
N PRO A 40 20.67 5.20 0.23
CA PRO A 40 19.95 3.95 0.03
C PRO A 40 19.71 3.22 1.37
N PHE A 41 18.48 2.80 1.59
CA PHE A 41 18.06 2.07 2.77
C PHE A 41 17.83 0.59 2.43
N HIS A 42 18.52 -0.28 3.13
CA HIS A 42 18.48 -1.72 2.89
C HIS A 42 17.76 -2.46 4.02
N TRP A 43 16.48 -2.72 3.85
CA TRP A 43 15.62 -3.37 4.84
C TRP A 43 16.23 -4.64 5.45
N PHE A 44 16.85 -5.51 4.62
CA PHE A 44 17.47 -6.75 5.08
C PHE A 44 18.72 -6.52 5.94
N ILE A 45 19.44 -5.44 5.72
CA ILE A 45 20.63 -5.08 6.49
C ILE A 45 20.22 -4.39 7.79
N GLU A 46 19.21 -3.51 7.72
CA GLU A 46 18.72 -2.78 8.90
C GLU A 46 17.95 -3.68 9.87
N PHE A 47 17.21 -4.67 9.35
CA PHE A 47 16.35 -5.56 10.13
C PHE A 47 16.59 -7.05 9.85
N PRO A 48 17.84 -7.56 10.01
CA PRO A 48 18.16 -8.94 9.61
C PRO A 48 17.30 -9.98 10.34
N ASN A 49 17.06 -9.80 11.64
CA ASN A 49 16.24 -10.72 12.42
C ASN A 49 14.78 -10.79 11.97
N VAL A 50 14.22 -9.70 11.49
CA VAL A 50 12.86 -9.66 10.94
C VAL A 50 12.78 -10.52 9.69
N PHE A 51 13.75 -10.39 8.78
CA PHE A 51 13.73 -11.12 7.51
C PHE A 51 14.14 -12.59 7.64
N ILE A 52 15.00 -12.94 8.60
CA ILE A 52 15.26 -14.33 8.97
C ILE A 52 13.97 -15.03 9.43
N ASN A 53 13.06 -14.30 10.08
CA ASN A 53 11.75 -14.79 10.52
C ASN A 53 10.63 -14.55 9.48
N GLY A 54 10.97 -14.27 8.23
CA GLY A 54 10.03 -14.22 7.10
C GLY A 54 9.45 -12.86 6.77
N GLY A 55 9.80 -11.78 7.48
CA GLY A 55 9.34 -10.42 7.26
C GLY A 55 8.59 -9.79 8.44
N PHE A 56 8.02 -8.63 8.22
CA PHE A 56 7.28 -7.89 9.26
C PHE A 56 5.89 -8.49 9.54
N ASP A 57 5.49 -8.55 10.79
CA ASP A 57 4.14 -8.96 11.22
C ASP A 57 3.08 -7.97 10.76
N VAL A 58 3.40 -6.68 10.83
CA VAL A 58 2.50 -5.58 10.46
C VAL A 58 3.28 -4.49 9.74
N VAL A 59 2.75 -4.06 8.60
CA VAL A 59 3.26 -2.91 7.87
C VAL A 59 2.16 -1.85 7.76
N VAL A 60 2.42 -0.67 8.31
CA VAL A 60 1.46 0.45 8.30
C VAL A 60 2.13 1.67 7.70
N GLY A 61 1.42 2.39 6.84
CA GLY A 61 1.99 3.57 6.20
C GLY A 61 0.97 4.58 5.68
N ASN A 62 1.50 5.78 5.47
CA ASN A 62 0.84 6.84 4.72
C ASN A 62 1.82 7.25 3.60
N PRO A 63 1.78 6.57 2.45
CA PRO A 63 2.72 6.83 1.36
C PRO A 63 2.47 8.20 0.72
N PRO A 64 3.48 8.82 0.10
CA PRO A 64 3.33 10.13 -0.50
C PRO A 64 2.37 10.12 -1.70
N TYR A 65 1.43 11.10 -1.74
CA TYR A 65 0.43 11.26 -2.81
C TYR A 65 0.98 12.14 -3.94
N ILE A 66 2.13 11.75 -4.47
CA ILE A 66 2.86 12.52 -5.49
C ILE A 66 2.77 11.79 -6.83
N ARG A 67 2.56 12.56 -7.90
CA ARG A 67 2.59 12.02 -9.25
C ARG A 67 4.00 11.61 -9.62
N LYS A 68 4.15 10.46 -10.26
CA LYS A 68 5.41 9.92 -10.74
C LYS A 68 6.24 10.93 -11.56
N LYS A 69 5.59 11.73 -12.39
CA LYS A 69 6.23 12.77 -13.21
C LYS A 69 6.85 13.94 -12.42
N ASN A 70 6.51 14.05 -11.13
CA ASN A 70 6.96 15.12 -10.25
C ASN A 70 8.09 14.66 -9.30
N VAL A 71 8.66 13.48 -9.54
CA VAL A 71 9.81 12.98 -8.78
C VAL A 71 10.99 12.75 -9.71
N ASP A 72 12.17 13.11 -9.26
CA ASP A 72 13.40 13.01 -10.04
C ASP A 72 14.09 11.65 -9.93
N TYR A 73 13.67 10.82 -8.98
CA TYR A 73 14.23 9.48 -8.81
C TYR A 73 13.46 8.42 -9.61
N LYS A 74 14.19 7.42 -10.10
CA LYS A 74 13.63 6.25 -10.78
C LYS A 74 13.48 5.08 -9.82
N TYR A 75 12.41 4.30 -9.98
CA TYR A 75 12.20 3.05 -9.27
C TYR A 75 11.87 1.95 -10.29
N TYR A 76 12.38 0.75 -10.04
CA TYR A 76 12.35 -0.36 -10.98
C TYR A 76 11.83 -1.63 -10.30
N GLY A 77 11.37 -2.59 -11.11
CA GLY A 77 11.01 -3.92 -10.64
C GLY A 77 9.66 -4.01 -9.94
N TYR A 78 8.81 -2.97 -10.04
CA TYR A 78 7.46 -3.01 -9.49
C TYR A 78 6.43 -3.29 -10.59
N GLU A 79 5.51 -4.23 -10.34
CA GLU A 79 4.39 -4.53 -11.23
C GLU A 79 3.43 -3.34 -11.35
N THR A 80 3.28 -2.58 -10.26
CA THR A 80 2.44 -1.39 -10.19
C THR A 80 3.08 -0.14 -10.79
N ASN A 81 4.25 -0.28 -11.42
CA ASN A 81 5.04 0.84 -11.97
C ASN A 81 4.32 1.66 -13.04
N ASN A 82 3.30 1.10 -13.70
CA ASN A 82 2.49 1.83 -14.69
C ASN A 82 1.45 2.77 -14.07
N SER A 83 1.24 2.71 -12.77
CA SER A 83 0.34 3.61 -12.04
C SER A 83 0.89 5.04 -12.02
N ARG A 84 -0.02 6.02 -11.98
CA ARG A 84 0.31 7.45 -12.08
C ARG A 84 1.05 8.01 -10.88
N ASP A 85 0.73 7.52 -9.69
CA ASP A 85 1.23 8.06 -8.42
C ASP A 85 2.19 7.08 -7.73
N ILE A 86 3.17 7.63 -7.02
CA ILE A 86 4.22 6.83 -6.37
C ILE A 86 3.73 6.01 -5.17
N TYR A 87 2.53 6.29 -4.64
CA TYR A 87 1.98 5.47 -3.56
C TYR A 87 1.72 4.02 -4.01
N ALA A 88 1.50 3.77 -5.31
CA ALA A 88 1.26 2.44 -5.85
C ALA A 88 2.47 1.49 -5.63
N PRO A 89 3.69 1.81 -6.09
CA PRO A 89 4.86 0.99 -5.77
C PRO A 89 5.20 0.99 -4.27
N CYS A 90 4.85 2.02 -3.50
CA CYS A 90 4.99 1.97 -2.05
C CYS A 90 4.07 0.92 -1.41
N MET A 91 2.83 0.77 -1.90
CA MET A 91 1.92 -0.28 -1.45
C MET A 91 2.46 -1.67 -1.78
N GLU A 92 2.93 -1.88 -3.01
CA GLU A 92 3.58 -3.12 -3.43
C GLU A 92 4.80 -3.44 -2.56
N ARG A 93 5.68 -2.46 -2.33
CA ARG A 93 6.84 -2.64 -1.46
C ARG A 93 6.45 -3.01 -0.04
N ALA A 94 5.44 -2.36 0.53
CA ALA A 94 4.94 -2.66 1.86
C ALA A 94 4.49 -4.12 1.99
N MET A 95 3.77 -4.64 0.99
CA MET A 95 3.34 -6.04 0.98
C MET A 95 4.51 -7.00 0.81
N SER A 96 5.52 -6.66 0.00
CA SER A 96 6.73 -7.49 -0.16
C SER A 96 7.58 -7.59 1.10
N LEU A 97 7.42 -6.67 2.05
CA LEU A 97 8.11 -6.69 3.34
C LEU A 97 7.38 -7.51 4.42
N MET A 98 6.11 -7.87 4.19
CA MET A 98 5.32 -8.66 5.13
C MET A 98 5.71 -10.13 5.13
N ARG A 99 5.62 -10.75 6.30
CA ARG A 99 5.67 -12.21 6.45
C ARG A 99 4.40 -12.89 5.89
N GLY A 100 4.44 -14.24 5.78
CA GLY A 100 3.38 -15.03 5.17
C GLY A 100 2.00 -14.98 5.84
N ASP A 101 1.89 -14.54 7.10
CA ASP A 101 0.64 -14.30 7.85
C ASP A 101 0.51 -12.84 8.30
N GLY A 102 1.28 -11.96 7.67
CA GLY A 102 1.37 -10.54 8.02
C GLY A 102 0.10 -9.76 7.71
N LYS A 103 0.03 -8.58 8.29
CA LYS A 103 -1.03 -7.59 8.11
C LYS A 103 -0.48 -6.29 7.55
N TYR A 104 -1.29 -5.62 6.80
CA TYR A 104 -0.90 -4.38 6.16
C TYR A 104 -2.00 -3.33 6.29
N SER A 105 -1.63 -2.07 6.43
CA SER A 105 -2.57 -0.96 6.38
C SER A 105 -1.94 0.27 5.74
N MET A 106 -2.64 0.84 4.75
CA MET A 106 -2.23 2.06 4.09
C MET A 106 -3.36 3.06 3.99
N ILE A 107 -3.04 4.33 4.15
CA ILE A 107 -3.97 5.42 3.84
C ILE A 107 -3.58 5.99 2.48
N VAL A 108 -4.51 5.95 1.53
CA VAL A 108 -4.26 6.34 0.13
C VAL A 108 -5.43 7.15 -0.43
N PRO A 109 -5.23 7.90 -1.52
CA PRO A 109 -6.33 8.57 -2.22
C PRO A 109 -7.40 7.58 -2.68
N ILE A 110 -8.68 8.01 -2.61
CA ILE A 110 -9.83 7.19 -3.02
C ILE A 110 -9.75 6.71 -4.48
N SER A 111 -9.01 7.42 -5.33
CA SER A 111 -8.86 7.11 -6.76
C SER A 111 -8.36 5.69 -7.02
N PHE A 112 -7.56 5.09 -6.11
CA PHE A 112 -7.10 3.72 -6.27
C PHE A 112 -8.25 2.71 -6.37
N GLN A 113 -9.41 3.01 -5.77
CA GLN A 113 -10.55 2.11 -5.76
C GLN A 113 -11.24 1.95 -7.12
N PHE A 114 -11.18 2.95 -8.01
CA PHE A 114 -12.01 2.96 -9.21
C PHE A 114 -11.33 3.45 -10.49
N SER A 115 -10.21 4.18 -10.39
CA SER A 115 -9.54 4.66 -11.60
C SER A 115 -8.82 3.50 -12.31
N GLU A 116 -8.91 3.46 -13.64
CA GLU A 116 -8.23 2.48 -14.49
C GLU A 116 -6.71 2.50 -14.31
N GLU A 117 -6.14 3.67 -14.04
CA GLU A 117 -4.70 3.85 -13.79
C GLU A 117 -4.18 3.01 -12.59
N TYR A 118 -5.08 2.52 -11.72
CA TYR A 118 -4.75 1.71 -10.55
C TYR A 118 -5.27 0.27 -10.60
N GLU A 119 -5.70 -0.19 -11.77
CA GLU A 119 -6.14 -1.58 -11.95
C GLU A 119 -5.05 -2.57 -11.52
N LYS A 120 -3.80 -2.34 -11.96
CA LYS A 120 -2.66 -3.18 -11.55
C LYS A 120 -2.43 -3.20 -10.05
N VAL A 121 -2.66 -2.08 -9.36
CA VAL A 121 -2.57 -2.02 -7.90
C VAL A 121 -3.64 -2.90 -7.26
N ARG A 122 -4.88 -2.86 -7.76
CA ARG A 122 -5.97 -3.70 -7.26
C ARG A 122 -5.70 -5.18 -7.51
N GLN A 123 -5.21 -5.54 -8.71
CA GLN A 123 -4.81 -6.91 -9.04
C GLN A 123 -3.71 -7.40 -8.12
N TYR A 124 -2.67 -6.58 -7.89
CA TYR A 124 -1.58 -6.91 -7.00
C TYR A 124 -2.06 -7.15 -5.56
N ILE A 125 -2.87 -6.22 -5.02
CA ILE A 125 -3.46 -6.38 -3.68
C ILE A 125 -4.26 -7.68 -3.57
N ALA A 126 -5.10 -7.96 -4.55
CA ALA A 126 -5.93 -9.18 -4.56
C ALA A 126 -5.11 -10.47 -4.64
N GLY A 127 -3.93 -10.43 -5.24
CA GLY A 127 -2.99 -11.56 -5.26
C GLY A 127 -2.22 -11.76 -3.96
N GLU A 128 -1.97 -10.68 -3.21
CA GLU A 128 -1.11 -10.69 -2.03
C GLU A 128 -1.86 -10.89 -0.70
N VAL A 129 -3.12 -10.48 -0.63
CA VAL A 129 -3.91 -10.58 0.61
C VAL A 129 -5.21 -11.35 0.39
N SER A 130 -5.57 -12.18 1.35
CA SER A 130 -6.81 -12.96 1.33
C SER A 130 -7.99 -12.14 1.88
N ASN A 131 -7.77 -11.35 2.90
CA ASN A 131 -8.80 -10.51 3.50
C ASN A 131 -8.47 -9.05 3.28
N LEU A 132 -9.43 -8.31 2.75
CA LEU A 132 -9.28 -6.90 2.42
C LEU A 132 -10.45 -6.08 2.98
N TRP A 133 -10.15 -5.04 3.73
CA TRP A 133 -11.10 -4.05 4.23
C TRP A 133 -10.72 -2.67 3.69
N ILE A 134 -11.70 -1.99 3.10
CA ILE A 134 -11.49 -0.66 2.54
C ILE A 134 -12.55 0.28 3.11
N SER A 135 -12.15 1.18 4.00
CA SER A 135 -13.00 2.25 4.49
C SER A 135 -12.70 3.57 3.77
N THR A 136 -13.76 4.31 3.45
CA THR A 136 -13.68 5.43 2.53
C THR A 136 -14.21 6.71 3.17
N PHE A 137 -13.40 7.76 3.17
CA PHE A 137 -13.66 9.02 3.87
C PHE A 137 -13.70 10.22 2.93
N SER A 138 -14.73 11.05 3.11
CA SER A 138 -14.84 12.34 2.43
C SER A 138 -13.80 13.33 2.99
N ARG A 139 -13.53 14.38 2.22
CA ARG A 139 -12.78 15.54 2.68
C ARG A 139 -13.66 16.65 3.26
N ASN A 140 -14.97 16.57 3.09
CA ASN A 140 -15.95 17.53 3.56
C ASN A 140 -17.03 16.79 4.34
N PRO A 141 -17.50 17.34 5.49
CA PRO A 141 -17.07 18.58 6.13
C PRO A 141 -15.67 18.52 6.73
N SER A 142 -15.16 17.34 7.14
CA SER A 142 -13.82 17.19 7.70
C SER A 142 -12.99 16.16 6.92
N ALA A 143 -11.69 16.41 6.78
CA ALA A 143 -10.73 15.48 6.16
C ALA A 143 -9.97 14.69 7.23
N LEU A 144 -9.46 13.48 6.88
CA LEU A 144 -8.62 12.70 7.80
C LEU A 144 -7.34 13.47 8.20
N PHE A 145 -6.79 14.27 7.28
CA PHE A 145 -5.59 15.07 7.48
C PHE A 145 -5.84 16.53 7.07
N PRO A 146 -6.34 17.39 7.97
CA PRO A 146 -6.47 18.81 7.72
C PRO A 146 -5.11 19.53 7.93
N PRO A 147 -4.88 20.69 7.31
CA PRO A 147 -5.54 21.29 6.14
C PRO A 147 -4.84 20.91 4.81
N ALA A 148 -3.71 20.21 4.88
CA ALA A 148 -2.78 20.08 3.77
C ALA A 148 -3.23 19.10 2.68
N VAL A 149 -4.07 18.11 2.99
CA VAL A 149 -4.43 17.04 2.06
C VAL A 149 -5.91 17.13 1.71
N GLY A 150 -6.24 17.96 0.72
CA GLY A 150 -7.60 18.16 0.20
C GLY A 150 -8.14 16.97 -0.62
N VAL A 151 -7.71 15.74 -0.37
CA VAL A 151 -8.17 14.54 -1.08
C VAL A 151 -9.13 13.71 -0.22
N ARG A 152 -10.04 13.03 -0.89
CA ARG A 152 -10.80 11.94 -0.28
C ARG A 152 -9.86 10.76 -0.09
N SER A 153 -9.89 10.15 1.07
CA SER A 153 -8.95 9.10 1.45
C SER A 153 -9.63 7.77 1.68
N SER A 154 -8.88 6.70 1.46
CA SER A 154 -9.25 5.35 1.82
C SER A 154 -8.24 4.80 2.82
N ILE A 155 -8.72 4.12 3.84
CA ILE A 155 -7.89 3.27 4.69
C ILE A 155 -8.06 1.85 4.17
N VAL A 156 -6.97 1.27 3.73
CA VAL A 156 -6.91 -0.09 3.19
C VAL A 156 -6.24 -0.96 4.22
N VAL A 157 -6.91 -1.99 4.68
CA VAL A 157 -6.36 -2.99 5.61
C VAL A 157 -6.40 -4.33 4.92
N GLY A 158 -5.28 -5.05 4.91
CA GLY A 158 -5.18 -6.36 4.33
C GLY A 158 -4.53 -7.36 5.28
N SER A 159 -4.88 -8.62 5.17
CA SER A 159 -4.17 -9.71 5.85
C SER A 159 -3.97 -10.88 4.91
N ARG A 160 -2.82 -11.55 5.03
CA ARG A 160 -2.56 -12.85 4.40
C ARG A 160 -3.21 -13.97 5.21
N GLY A 161 -3.53 -15.08 4.56
CA GLY A 161 -4.15 -16.25 5.16
C GLY A 161 -5.68 -16.16 5.30
N GLY A 162 -6.33 -17.33 5.37
CA GLY A 162 -7.78 -17.44 5.43
C GLY A 162 -8.48 -17.43 4.06
N SER A 163 -9.81 -17.37 4.08
CA SER A 163 -10.64 -17.30 2.87
C SER A 163 -10.58 -15.90 2.26
N ALA A 164 -10.59 -15.83 0.93
CA ALA A 164 -10.58 -14.55 0.22
C ALA A 164 -11.90 -13.79 0.45
N THR A 165 -11.79 -12.61 1.06
CA THR A 165 -12.94 -11.72 1.31
C THR A 165 -12.57 -10.28 1.06
N VAL A 166 -13.47 -9.53 0.43
CA VAL A 166 -13.33 -8.09 0.24
C VAL A 166 -14.50 -7.40 0.93
N ARG A 167 -14.18 -6.46 1.80
CA ARG A 167 -15.17 -5.65 2.54
C ARG A 167 -14.94 -4.19 2.28
N THR A 168 -15.97 -3.48 1.88
CA THR A 168 -15.90 -2.05 1.59
C THR A 168 -16.94 -1.28 2.39
N THR A 169 -16.80 0.04 2.45
CA THR A 169 -17.75 0.91 3.11
C THR A 169 -18.36 1.91 2.13
N ARG A 170 -19.48 2.47 2.52
CA ARG A 170 -19.95 3.73 1.91
C ARG A 170 -18.91 4.85 2.09
N LEU A 171 -19.08 5.97 1.37
CA LEU A 171 -18.29 7.19 1.59
C LEU A 171 -18.76 7.87 2.89
N TYR A 172 -17.93 7.83 3.94
CA TYR A 172 -18.20 8.50 5.19
C TYR A 172 -17.98 10.01 5.08
N ARG A 173 -19.02 10.79 5.42
CA ARG A 173 -18.92 12.22 5.71
C ARG A 173 -19.00 12.39 7.22
N TRP A 174 -18.10 13.13 7.79
CA TRP A 174 -17.96 13.24 9.23
C TRP A 174 -17.52 14.65 9.64
N TRP A 175 -17.75 15.00 10.89
CA TRP A 175 -17.42 16.30 11.48
C TRP A 175 -16.23 16.12 12.42
N GLU A 176 -15.37 17.14 12.55
CA GLU A 176 -14.16 17.06 13.37
C GLU A 176 -14.43 16.62 14.82
N GLY A 177 -15.54 17.07 15.42
CA GLY A 177 -15.96 16.64 16.76
C GLY A 177 -16.25 15.14 16.90
N MET A 178 -16.41 14.41 15.78
CA MET A 178 -16.65 12.96 15.78
C MET A 178 -15.36 12.14 15.62
N ARG A 179 -14.22 12.78 15.50
CA ARG A 179 -12.93 12.12 15.16
C ARG A 179 -12.60 10.93 16.06
N GLN A 180 -12.80 11.08 17.36
CA GLN A 180 -12.53 10.02 18.35
C GLN A 180 -13.44 8.80 18.21
N HIS A 181 -14.62 8.94 17.59
CA HIS A 181 -15.61 7.88 17.36
C HIS A 181 -15.66 7.43 15.90
N LEU A 182 -14.79 7.95 15.04
CA LEU A 182 -14.86 7.72 13.60
C LEU A 182 -14.82 6.22 13.25
N PHE A 183 -13.98 5.46 13.94
CA PHE A 183 -13.80 4.03 13.68
C PHE A 183 -14.94 3.18 14.29
N ASP A 184 -15.59 3.65 15.34
CA ASP A 184 -16.73 2.97 15.95
C ASP A 184 -17.97 2.98 15.04
N LEU A 185 -18.02 3.94 14.09
CA LEU A 185 -19.12 4.12 13.15
C LEU A 185 -18.90 3.41 11.80
N ILE A 186 -17.80 2.68 11.63
CA ILE A 186 -17.49 2.01 10.37
C ILE A 186 -18.29 0.72 10.26
N GLU A 187 -19.16 0.68 9.24
CA GLU A 187 -19.90 -0.51 8.85
C GLU A 187 -19.39 -1.00 7.50
N TYR A 188 -18.90 -2.23 7.48
CA TYR A 188 -18.41 -2.87 6.26
C TYR A 188 -19.48 -3.72 5.60
N THR A 189 -19.52 -3.69 4.29
CA THR A 189 -20.29 -4.60 3.44
C THR A 189 -19.34 -5.57 2.77
N GLU A 190 -19.58 -6.86 2.92
CA GLU A 190 -18.81 -7.90 2.24
C GLU A 190 -19.29 -8.02 0.79
N LEU A 191 -18.35 -8.14 -0.14
CA LEU A 191 -18.63 -8.33 -1.55
C LEU A 191 -18.60 -9.82 -1.87
N ILE A 192 -19.72 -10.38 -2.33
CA ILE A 192 -19.89 -11.81 -2.58
C ILE A 192 -19.08 -12.28 -3.80
N THR A 193 -19.04 -11.45 -4.85
CA THR A 193 -18.23 -11.69 -6.04
C THR A 193 -17.41 -10.46 -6.36
N PHE A 194 -16.12 -10.65 -6.57
CA PHE A 194 -15.23 -9.55 -6.90
C PHE A 194 -14.16 -9.98 -7.89
N ASP A 195 -14.10 -9.30 -9.04
CA ASP A 195 -12.99 -9.42 -9.99
C ASP A 195 -11.80 -8.63 -9.48
N SER A 196 -10.63 -9.23 -9.44
CA SER A 196 -9.40 -8.66 -8.87
C SER A 196 -8.98 -7.33 -9.49
N GLY A 197 -9.32 -7.06 -10.74
CA GLY A 197 -9.02 -5.80 -11.43
C GLY A 197 -10.15 -4.76 -11.35
N ALA A 198 -11.36 -5.18 -10.98
CA ALA A 198 -12.53 -4.31 -10.96
C ALA A 198 -12.43 -3.16 -9.96
N ALA A 199 -13.22 -2.13 -10.19
CA ALA A 199 -13.38 -1.04 -9.22
C ALA A 199 -14.05 -1.55 -7.94
N TYR A 200 -13.55 -1.16 -6.77
CA TYR A 200 -14.17 -1.49 -5.49
C TYR A 200 -15.47 -0.68 -5.31
N PRO A 201 -16.64 -1.33 -5.29
CA PRO A 201 -17.89 -0.66 -5.01
C PRO A 201 -17.92 -0.13 -3.58
N ARG A 202 -18.78 0.85 -3.34
CA ARG A 202 -18.98 1.49 -2.04
C ARG A 202 -20.44 1.41 -1.63
N PRO A 203 -21.00 0.20 -1.48
CA PRO A 203 -22.38 0.05 -1.05
C PRO A 203 -22.51 0.51 0.39
N GLY A 204 -23.67 1.07 0.71
CA GLY A 204 -24.12 1.15 2.10
C GLY A 204 -24.90 -0.10 2.47
N PRO A 205 -25.10 -0.39 3.76
CA PRO A 205 -25.83 -1.59 4.20
C PRO A 205 -27.22 -1.74 3.55
N ALA A 206 -27.90 -0.63 3.31
CA ALA A 206 -29.22 -0.63 2.66
C ALA A 206 -29.21 -0.94 1.15
N LEU A 207 -28.06 -0.96 0.49
CA LEU A 207 -27.92 -1.21 -0.94
C LEU A 207 -27.31 -2.58 -1.25
N THR A 208 -26.96 -3.37 -0.25
CA THR A 208 -26.27 -4.65 -0.42
C THR A 208 -27.12 -5.61 -1.25
N SER A 209 -28.37 -5.80 -0.93
CA SER A 209 -29.29 -6.69 -1.65
C SER A 209 -29.54 -6.27 -3.11
N LEU A 210 -29.61 -4.97 -3.36
CA LEU A 210 -29.74 -4.43 -4.72
C LEU A 210 -28.46 -4.66 -5.53
N PHE A 211 -27.30 -4.51 -4.89
CA PHE A 211 -26.00 -4.71 -5.53
C PHE A 211 -25.77 -6.18 -5.88
N GLU A 212 -26.15 -7.09 -4.99
CA GLU A 212 -26.10 -8.54 -5.19
C GLU A 212 -26.97 -8.97 -6.39
N SER A 213 -28.19 -8.44 -6.49
CA SER A 213 -29.08 -8.73 -7.62
C SER A 213 -28.54 -8.21 -8.94
N LEU A 214 -27.90 -7.04 -8.97
CA LEU A 214 -27.28 -6.47 -10.17
C LEU A 214 -26.07 -7.24 -10.65
N ILE A 215 -25.27 -7.80 -9.74
CA ILE A 215 -24.12 -8.64 -10.09
C ILE A 215 -24.59 -10.00 -10.62
N ALA A 216 -25.59 -10.60 -9.97
CA ALA A 216 -26.15 -11.89 -10.40
C ALA A 216 -26.74 -11.86 -11.82
N THR A 217 -27.32 -10.71 -12.24
CA THR A 217 -27.87 -10.55 -13.59
C THR A 217 -26.82 -10.33 -14.68
N ARG A 218 -25.57 -10.03 -14.35
CA ARG A 218 -24.48 -9.89 -15.33
C ARG A 218 -23.73 -11.20 -15.62
N SER A 219 -24.02 -12.25 -14.88
CA SER A 219 -23.37 -13.58 -15.01
C SER A 219 -24.17 -14.56 -15.86
N CYS A 220 -25.20 -14.09 -16.59
CA CYS A 220 -26.00 -14.87 -17.54
C CYS A 220 -25.67 -14.51 -18.98
#